data_089905f7e35fecfb288328c848f3edaf
#
_entry.id   089905f7e35fecfb288328c848f3edaf
#
_cell.length_a   1.000
_cell.length_b   1.000
_cell.length_c   1.000
_cell.angle_alpha   90.00
_cell.angle_beta   90.00
_cell.angle_gamma   90.00
#
_symmetry.space_group_name_H-M   'P 1'
#
loop_
_entity.id
_entity.type
_entity.pdbx_description
1 polymer ?
#
loop_
_entity_poly.entity_id
_entity_poly.type
_entity_poly.pdbx_seq_one_letter_code
_entity_poly.pdbx_strand_id
1 'polypeptide(L)'
;MDKYYEENPIVLDYNTEREKLAMPEYGRNVLKMVEDVKAIKDRAKRSEQARAVIRVMEILNPQVHCEDNWEHKLWDHLYIMAGYELDVDSPYPIPSPEQRTTKPDVIPIEKKPIRATHYGRNIESIIDLIA
;
A
#
# COMPACT_ATOMS: atom_id res chain seq x y z
N MET A 1 -21.61 -18.23 -34.69
CA MET A 1 -20.44 -17.78 -33.91
C MET A 1 -20.37 -16.25 -33.85
N ASP A 2 -20.67 -15.58 -34.92
CA ASP A 2 -20.52 -14.12 -35.00
C ASP A 2 -21.59 -13.35 -34.21
N LYS A 3 -22.81 -13.85 -34.07
CA LYS A 3 -23.88 -13.21 -33.29
C LYS A 3 -23.61 -13.07 -31.78
N TYR A 4 -22.85 -14.01 -31.19
CA TYR A 4 -22.52 -13.97 -29.76
C TYR A 4 -21.59 -12.80 -29.43
N TYR A 5 -20.69 -12.48 -30.35
CA TYR A 5 -19.74 -11.35 -30.17
C TYR A 5 -20.36 -9.99 -30.50
N GLU A 6 -21.42 -9.96 -31.34
CA GLU A 6 -22.14 -8.72 -31.61
C GLU A 6 -23.05 -8.29 -30.44
N GLU A 7 -23.62 -9.26 -29.70
CA GLU A 7 -24.47 -9.01 -28.54
C GLU A 7 -23.67 -8.69 -27.25
N ASN A 8 -22.42 -9.17 -27.14
CA ASN A 8 -21.54 -8.95 -26.00
C ASN A 8 -20.15 -8.50 -26.51
N PRO A 9 -19.99 -7.25 -26.87
CA PRO A 9 -18.68 -6.75 -27.27
C PRO A 9 -17.67 -6.92 -26.11
N ILE A 10 -16.54 -7.56 -26.39
CA ILE A 10 -15.43 -7.66 -25.44
C ILE A 10 -14.85 -6.26 -25.28
N VAL A 11 -15.22 -5.59 -24.22
CA VAL A 11 -14.62 -4.31 -23.84
C VAL A 11 -13.28 -4.62 -23.15
N LEU A 12 -12.20 -4.30 -23.82
CA LEU A 12 -10.87 -4.40 -23.23
C LEU A 12 -10.69 -3.25 -22.24
N ASP A 13 -10.49 -3.63 -20.99
CA ASP A 13 -10.29 -2.68 -19.90
C ASP A 13 -8.84 -2.72 -19.44
N TYR A 14 -8.10 -1.66 -19.70
CA TYR A 14 -6.68 -1.55 -19.36
C TYR A 14 -6.50 -0.87 -18.00
N ASN A 15 -5.54 -1.38 -17.20
CA ASN A 15 -5.23 -0.81 -15.89
C ASN A 15 -4.77 0.66 -15.94
N THR A 16 -4.26 1.10 -17.10
CA THR A 16 -3.84 2.49 -17.33
C THR A 16 -5.00 3.48 -17.38
N GLU A 17 -6.20 3.00 -17.72
CA GLU A 17 -7.43 3.80 -17.82
C GLU A 17 -8.23 3.82 -16.51
N ARG A 18 -7.89 2.95 -15.57
CA ARG A 18 -8.53 2.87 -14.25
C ARG A 18 -7.94 3.87 -13.27
N GLU A 19 -8.71 4.18 -12.25
CA GLU A 19 -8.23 4.99 -11.12
C GLU A 19 -7.02 4.36 -10.43
N LYS A 20 -6.15 5.22 -9.90
CA LYS A 20 -4.98 4.77 -9.14
C LYS A 20 -5.41 4.08 -7.85
N LEU A 21 -4.74 2.99 -7.55
CA LEU A 21 -4.97 2.26 -6.30
C LEU A 21 -4.38 3.02 -5.11
N ALA A 22 -5.15 3.11 -4.03
CA ALA A 22 -4.66 3.66 -2.75
C ALA A 22 -3.53 2.79 -2.18
N MET A 23 -3.68 1.47 -2.28
CA MET A 23 -2.70 0.47 -1.82
C MET A 23 -2.50 -0.57 -2.93
N PRO A 24 -1.54 -0.37 -3.84
CA PRO A 24 -1.30 -1.27 -4.96
C PRO A 24 -0.80 -2.67 -4.55
N GLU A 25 -0.26 -2.82 -3.35
CA GLU A 25 0.27 -4.07 -2.80
C GLU A 25 -0.78 -5.19 -2.74
N TYR A 26 -2.04 -4.85 -2.50
CA TYR A 26 -3.14 -5.81 -2.36
C TYR A 26 -3.95 -6.01 -3.64
N GLY A 27 -3.83 -5.11 -4.60
CA GLY A 27 -4.55 -5.17 -5.88
C GLY A 27 -6.00 -4.70 -5.80
N ARG A 28 -6.67 -4.74 -6.95
CA ARG A 28 -8.05 -4.23 -7.09
C ARG A 28 -9.11 -5.12 -6.45
N ASN A 29 -8.84 -6.42 -6.33
CA ASN A 29 -9.82 -7.35 -5.74
C ASN A 29 -10.04 -7.04 -4.26
N VAL A 30 -8.98 -6.76 -3.51
CA VAL A 30 -9.09 -6.37 -2.10
C VAL A 30 -9.79 -5.01 -1.97
N LEU A 31 -9.52 -4.08 -2.85
CA LEU A 31 -10.22 -2.79 -2.87
C LEU A 31 -11.73 -2.98 -3.05
N LYS A 32 -12.16 -3.84 -3.98
CA LYS A 32 -13.58 -4.18 -4.15
C LYS A 32 -14.18 -4.82 -2.91
N MET A 33 -13.46 -5.72 -2.24
CA MET A 33 -13.90 -6.30 -0.96
C MET A 33 -14.10 -5.22 0.12
N VAL A 34 -13.24 -4.23 0.18
CA VAL A 34 -13.37 -3.10 1.11
C VAL A 34 -14.60 -2.25 0.78
N GLU A 35 -14.87 -1.99 -0.49
CA GLU A 35 -16.08 -1.29 -0.94
C GLU A 35 -17.36 -2.07 -0.58
N ASP A 36 -17.35 -3.39 -0.76
CA ASP A 36 -18.45 -4.26 -0.36
C ASP A 36 -18.69 -4.21 1.16
N VAL A 37 -17.63 -4.19 1.96
CA VAL A 37 -17.71 -4.03 3.42
C VAL A 37 -18.32 -2.67 3.78
N LYS A 38 -17.95 -1.59 3.11
CA LYS A 38 -18.54 -0.26 3.33
C LYS A 38 -20.03 -0.23 3.02
N ALA A 39 -20.49 -1.00 2.04
CA ALA A 39 -21.90 -1.09 1.65
C ALA A 39 -22.79 -1.81 2.68
N ILE A 40 -22.21 -2.59 3.59
CA ILE A 40 -22.97 -3.31 4.64
C ILE A 40 -23.50 -2.32 5.67
N LYS A 41 -24.81 -2.32 5.86
CA LYS A 41 -25.50 -1.43 6.83
C LYS A 41 -25.34 -1.89 8.28
N ASP A 42 -25.33 -3.19 8.52
CA ASP A 42 -25.22 -3.79 9.85
C ASP A 42 -23.75 -3.74 10.34
N ARG A 43 -23.52 -3.05 11.46
CA ARG A 43 -22.17 -2.89 12.03
C ARG A 43 -21.53 -4.22 12.44
N ALA A 44 -22.29 -5.15 13.00
CA ALA A 44 -21.77 -6.45 13.41
C ALA A 44 -21.27 -7.26 12.22
N LYS A 45 -22.06 -7.35 11.16
CA LYS A 45 -21.68 -8.01 9.91
C LYS A 45 -20.52 -7.30 9.20
N ARG A 46 -20.55 -5.98 9.20
CA ARG A 46 -19.45 -5.17 8.64
C ARG A 46 -18.12 -5.45 9.35
N SER A 47 -18.13 -5.53 10.67
CA SER A 47 -16.95 -5.85 11.49
C SER A 47 -16.43 -7.27 11.22
N GLU A 48 -17.33 -8.24 11.07
CA GLU A 48 -16.99 -9.62 10.72
C GLU A 48 -16.34 -9.69 9.31
N GLN A 49 -16.95 -9.03 8.34
CA GLN A 49 -16.40 -8.98 6.97
C GLN A 49 -15.07 -8.22 6.90
N ALA A 50 -14.91 -7.16 7.68
CA ALA A 50 -13.62 -6.45 7.78
C ALA A 50 -12.50 -7.38 8.27
N ARG A 51 -12.78 -8.21 9.28
CA ARG A 51 -11.81 -9.22 9.75
C ARG A 51 -11.51 -10.28 8.69
N ALA A 52 -12.49 -10.66 7.88
CA ALA A 52 -12.27 -11.57 6.74
C ALA A 52 -11.35 -10.94 5.69
N VAL A 53 -11.53 -9.66 5.38
CA VAL A 53 -10.64 -8.92 4.46
C VAL A 53 -9.22 -8.85 5.02
N ILE A 54 -9.04 -8.59 6.32
CA ILE A 54 -7.71 -8.59 6.96
C ILE A 54 -7.02 -9.96 6.78
N ARG A 55 -7.73 -11.06 6.93
CA ARG A 55 -7.18 -12.41 6.69
C ARG A 55 -6.76 -12.62 5.23
N VAL A 56 -7.53 -12.11 4.28
CA VAL A 56 -7.16 -12.16 2.87
C VAL A 56 -5.88 -11.36 2.61
N MET A 57 -5.77 -10.16 3.18
CA MET A 57 -4.57 -9.32 3.09
C MET A 57 -3.34 -10.01 3.68
N GLU A 58 -3.49 -10.69 4.80
CA GLU A 58 -2.45 -11.51 5.44
C GLU A 58 -1.97 -12.65 4.53
N ILE A 59 -2.89 -13.37 3.89
CA ILE A 59 -2.57 -14.46 2.96
C ILE A 59 -1.85 -13.95 1.72
N LEU A 60 -2.24 -12.80 1.19
CA LEU A 60 -1.63 -12.19 0.01
C LEU A 60 -0.21 -11.67 0.28
N ASN A 61 0.06 -11.26 1.51
CA ASN A 61 1.36 -10.72 1.89
C ASN A 61 1.89 -11.38 3.18
N PRO A 62 2.33 -12.63 3.12
CA PRO A 62 2.79 -13.36 4.31
C PRO A 62 4.04 -12.76 4.96
N GLN A 63 4.77 -11.90 4.26
CA GLN A 63 5.98 -11.24 4.77
C GLN A 63 5.68 -10.25 5.89
N VAL A 64 4.43 -9.80 6.05
CA VAL A 64 4.04 -8.90 7.15
C VAL A 64 4.31 -9.49 8.54
N HIS A 65 4.29 -10.82 8.67
CA HIS A 65 4.61 -11.51 9.93
C HIS A 65 6.05 -11.29 10.43
N CYS A 66 6.94 -10.79 9.59
CA CYS A 66 8.30 -10.42 10.01
C CYS A 66 8.34 -9.10 10.81
N GLU A 67 7.25 -8.35 10.85
CA GLU A 67 7.14 -7.09 11.59
C GLU A 67 6.42 -7.31 12.92
N ASP A 68 6.89 -6.67 13.99
CA ASP A 68 6.34 -6.84 15.34
C ASP A 68 4.87 -6.40 15.47
N ASN A 69 4.47 -5.38 14.70
CA ASN A 69 3.12 -4.79 14.74
C ASN A 69 2.33 -5.04 13.45
N TRP A 70 2.46 -6.21 12.86
CA TRP A 70 1.85 -6.53 11.57
C TRP A 70 0.32 -6.44 11.55
N GLU A 71 -0.36 -6.81 12.63
CA GLU A 71 -1.82 -6.71 12.72
C GLU A 71 -2.27 -5.25 12.67
N HIS A 72 -1.63 -4.38 13.43
CA HIS A 72 -1.91 -2.95 13.42
C HIS A 72 -1.72 -2.34 12.03
N LYS A 73 -0.65 -2.70 11.35
CA LYS A 73 -0.36 -2.26 9.98
C LYS A 73 -1.45 -2.69 8.99
N LEU A 74 -1.96 -3.93 9.09
CA LEU A 74 -3.04 -4.40 8.22
C LEU A 74 -4.35 -3.63 8.46
N TRP A 75 -4.68 -3.32 9.71
CA TRP A 75 -5.83 -2.48 10.03
C TRP A 75 -5.68 -1.05 9.51
N ASP A 76 -4.50 -0.46 9.65
CA ASP A 76 -4.21 0.86 9.07
C ASP A 76 -4.38 0.87 7.56
N HIS A 77 -3.88 -0.14 6.87
CA HIS A 77 -4.05 -0.29 5.42
C HIS A 77 -5.52 -0.45 5.03
N LEU A 78 -6.31 -1.20 5.81
CA LEU A 78 -7.75 -1.33 5.59
C LEU A 78 -8.45 0.03 5.68
N TYR A 79 -8.14 0.84 6.69
CA TYR A 79 -8.69 2.18 6.84
C TYR A 79 -8.26 3.12 5.71
N ILE A 80 -7.03 3.03 5.24
CA ILE A 80 -6.53 3.80 4.10
C ILE A 80 -7.32 3.46 2.83
N MET A 81 -7.52 2.18 2.54
CA MET A 81 -8.31 1.72 1.39
C MET A 81 -9.78 2.12 1.48
N ALA A 82 -10.34 2.16 2.69
CA ALA A 82 -11.71 2.61 2.95
C ALA A 82 -11.89 4.13 2.93
N GLY A 83 -10.82 4.91 2.75
CA GLY A 83 -10.84 6.36 2.80
C GLY A 83 -11.07 6.93 4.20
N TYR A 84 -10.69 6.20 5.26
CA TYR A 84 -10.88 6.55 6.68
C TYR A 84 -12.36 6.62 7.12
N GLU A 85 -13.30 6.23 6.29
CA GLU A 85 -14.74 6.30 6.53
C GLU A 85 -15.35 4.93 6.87
N LEU A 86 -14.66 4.10 7.61
CA LEU A 86 -15.11 2.77 7.97
C LEU A 86 -15.43 2.69 9.47
N ASP A 87 -16.70 2.43 9.79
CA ASP A 87 -17.15 2.19 11.17
C ASP A 87 -17.24 0.69 11.44
N VAL A 88 -16.19 0.15 12.01
CA VAL A 88 -16.07 -1.27 12.40
C VAL A 88 -15.43 -1.38 13.79
N ASP A 89 -15.68 -2.51 14.46
CA ASP A 89 -15.03 -2.83 15.73
C ASP A 89 -13.58 -3.26 15.48
N SER A 90 -12.69 -2.30 15.52
CA SER A 90 -11.25 -2.51 15.36
C SER A 90 -10.57 -2.54 16.74
N PRO A 91 -9.59 -3.44 16.96
CA PRO A 91 -8.78 -3.43 18.16
C PRO A 91 -7.81 -2.24 18.23
N TYR A 92 -7.63 -1.54 17.13
CA TYR A 92 -6.68 -0.42 16.98
C TYR A 92 -7.40 0.89 16.65
N PRO A 93 -6.84 2.05 17.06
CA PRO A 93 -7.41 3.35 16.72
C PRO A 93 -7.33 3.62 15.21
N ILE A 94 -8.25 4.43 14.72
CA ILE A 94 -8.26 4.87 13.32
C ILE A 94 -7.04 5.75 13.05
N PRO A 95 -6.21 5.45 12.04
CA PRO A 95 -5.05 6.27 11.73
C PRO A 95 -5.46 7.65 11.21
N SER A 96 -4.70 8.68 11.53
CA SER A 96 -4.94 10.01 10.99
C SER A 96 -4.31 10.15 9.59
N PRO A 97 -5.01 10.75 8.62
CA PRO A 97 -4.47 10.93 7.27
C PRO A 97 -3.22 11.83 7.24
N GLU A 98 -3.07 12.72 8.21
CA GLU A 98 -1.93 13.64 8.34
C GLU A 98 -0.60 12.92 8.54
N GLN A 99 -0.59 11.80 9.27
CA GLN A 99 0.63 11.01 9.53
C GLN A 99 1.24 10.45 8.25
N ARG A 100 0.43 10.15 7.24
CA ARG A 100 0.90 9.60 5.96
C ARG A 100 1.41 10.66 4.99
N THR A 101 0.90 11.87 5.07
CA THR A 101 1.25 12.96 4.15
C THR A 101 2.48 13.75 4.58
N THR A 102 2.97 13.53 5.79
CA THR A 102 4.19 14.17 6.29
C THR A 102 5.38 13.76 5.44
N LYS A 103 6.03 14.73 4.82
CA LYS A 103 7.25 14.48 4.07
C LYS A 103 8.38 14.14 5.04
N PRO A 104 9.22 13.15 4.72
CA PRO A 104 10.40 12.86 5.53
C PRO A 104 11.35 14.05 5.53
N ASP A 105 12.08 14.21 6.63
CA ASP A 105 13.10 15.24 6.73
C ASP A 105 14.21 15.00 5.71
N VAL A 106 14.72 16.10 5.15
CA VAL A 106 15.82 16.02 4.19
C VAL A 106 17.11 15.72 4.95
N ILE A 107 17.74 14.61 4.65
CA ILE A 107 19.04 14.26 5.19
C ILE A 107 20.09 15.16 4.51
N PRO A 108 20.84 15.99 5.26
CA PRO A 108 21.91 16.81 4.71
C PRO A 108 23.06 15.90 4.27
N ILE A 109 23.23 15.74 2.98
CA ILE A 109 24.36 14.99 2.40
C ILE A 109 25.40 15.99 1.94
N GLU A 110 26.59 15.90 2.52
CA GLU A 110 27.75 16.68 2.06
C GLU A 110 28.14 16.22 0.65
N LYS A 111 27.89 17.07 -0.33
CA LYS A 111 28.32 16.84 -1.72
C LYS A 111 29.72 17.37 -1.90
N LYS A 112 30.73 16.61 -1.48
CA LYS A 112 32.13 16.91 -1.84
C LYS A 112 32.39 16.48 -3.30
N PRO A 113 33.03 17.31 -4.11
CA PRO A 113 33.40 16.91 -5.46
C PRO A 113 34.38 15.73 -5.42
N ILE A 114 34.18 14.77 -6.31
CA ILE A 114 35.06 13.60 -6.43
C ILE A 114 36.14 13.92 -7.46
N ARG A 115 37.42 13.80 -7.10
CA ARG A 115 38.54 14.07 -7.95
C ARG A 115 38.67 13.06 -9.11
N ALA A 116 38.44 11.78 -8.79
CA ALA A 116 38.48 10.71 -9.78
C ALA A 116 37.17 9.93 -9.74
N THR A 117 36.21 10.28 -10.58
CA THR A 117 34.83 9.77 -10.58
C THR A 117 34.72 8.27 -10.81
N HIS A 118 35.66 7.70 -11.58
CA HIS A 118 35.68 6.26 -11.92
C HIS A 118 36.11 5.34 -10.77
N TYR A 119 36.74 5.86 -9.71
CA TYR A 119 37.08 5.10 -8.51
C TYR A 119 36.10 5.28 -7.35
N GLY A 120 35.32 6.34 -7.39
CA GLY A 120 34.34 6.64 -6.33
C GLY A 120 34.94 7.29 -5.09
N ARG A 121 34.07 7.68 -4.18
CA ARG A 121 34.43 8.44 -2.98
C ARG A 121 35.17 7.61 -1.92
N ASN A 122 34.88 6.32 -1.82
CA ASN A 122 35.53 5.44 -0.84
C ASN A 122 37.04 5.32 -1.08
N ILE A 123 37.48 5.25 -2.33
CA ILE A 123 38.92 5.20 -2.68
C ILE A 123 39.61 6.50 -2.33
N GLU A 124 39.00 7.65 -2.58
CA GLU A 124 39.54 8.94 -2.13
C GLU A 124 39.71 9.01 -0.61
N SER A 125 38.70 8.54 0.15
CA SER A 125 38.76 8.50 1.61
C SER A 125 39.90 7.62 2.12
N ILE A 126 40.16 6.49 1.48
CA ILE A 126 41.26 5.58 1.82
C ILE A 126 42.60 6.24 1.52
N ILE A 127 42.74 6.91 0.38
CA ILE A 127 43.97 7.61 0.00
C ILE A 127 44.27 8.76 0.98
N ASP A 128 43.28 9.52 1.37
CA ASP A 128 43.41 10.61 2.33
C ASP A 128 43.81 10.12 3.73
N LEU A 129 43.42 8.88 4.10
CA LEU A 129 43.85 8.23 5.36
C LEU A 129 45.31 7.76 5.32
N ILE A 130 45.81 7.38 4.16
CA ILE A 130 47.19 6.90 4.00
C ILE A 130 48.18 8.06 3.91
N ALA A 131 47.73 9.15 3.35
CA ALA A 131 48.56 10.36 3.26
C ALA A 131 48.62 11.09 4.59
#